data_6230d909bfc844f2e944b303da93c797
#
_entry.id   6230d909bfc844f2e944b303da93c797
#
_cell.length_a   1.000
_cell.length_b   1.000
_cell.length_c   1.000
_cell.angle_alpha   90.00
_cell.angle_beta   90.00
_cell.angle_gamma   90.00
#
_symmetry.space_group_name_H-M   'P 1'
#
loop_
_entity.id
_entity.type
_entity.pdbx_description
1 polymer ?
#
loop_
_entity_poly.entity_id
_entity_poly.type
_entity_poly.pdbx_seq_one_letter_code
_entity_poly.pdbx_strand_id
1 'polypeptide(L)'
;MTARKPTRSARPRRSARWARADVEALKLSPEVAWYLESRGYPPPTCPPLIKTPEPSVVRGAVFDPDRVDRVVAAFRRLRHTKGRFAGQVFDPDCWQVAYYLAPVFGWVAKSKDTGDYARIVTTAWIELPRKNGKTTLASGTGIYLTGADGEPGAQVVCAATNKDQARFAFDPMKQIVRGSPDLAKHFDPFQSKIVHKASGSVFEPVANVGDAQHGRDLHGGIVDEVHLHKSNDLIEAIETGTGSRVQPLILFITTADAGRRHTPYDEKRSRIEKLARGALKDPTTYGVVFAASADDDPFVEATWKKANPGYGISPTKRFMASAAAKAKDSPAELASFQRLHLGLRTKQQFRYVDLGAWDGNASIVDASRLKGRECFGGLDLGSTSDLTALCWVFPEGDAFDVLLRCWSPEDSIAALDERTARAASNWVAQGWLTTTPGNVTDYDFIEAQIGRDRDEFLVQEIAYDRWNAQQLVNNLVSAGAPMVTMGQGFASMSAPTKDFQRLVLTGSPEHPIIRHGGNPLLRWMVDNLAVVMDPAGNVKPDKANAGDKIDGVVALIMALARALSAREAVGVSAYEDEGLMIV
;
A
#
# COMPACT_ATOMS: atom_id res chain seq x y z
N MET A 1 22.99 -37.70 9.41
CA MET A 1 22.57 -38.15 8.09
C MET A 1 23.47 -37.52 7.06
N THR A 2 24.32 -38.29 6.40
CA THR A 2 25.29 -37.81 5.40
C THR A 2 24.55 -37.18 4.23
N ALA A 3 24.85 -35.91 3.96
CA ALA A 3 24.33 -35.18 2.81
C ALA A 3 24.67 -35.95 1.52
N ARG A 4 23.66 -36.48 0.83
CA ARG A 4 23.82 -37.08 -0.49
C ARG A 4 24.31 -35.99 -1.44
N LYS A 5 25.42 -36.29 -2.16
CA LYS A 5 25.87 -35.41 -3.27
C LYS A 5 24.69 -35.24 -4.24
N PRO A 6 24.41 -33.99 -4.70
CA PRO A 6 23.40 -33.80 -5.73
C PRO A 6 23.78 -34.68 -6.93
N THR A 7 22.81 -35.41 -7.46
CA THR A 7 22.97 -36.12 -8.72
C THR A 7 23.33 -35.05 -9.76
N ARG A 8 24.52 -35.11 -10.33
CA ARG A 8 24.90 -34.26 -11.46
C ARG A 8 23.81 -34.43 -12.51
N SER A 9 22.89 -33.44 -12.59
CA SER A 9 22.01 -33.39 -13.75
C SER A 9 22.95 -33.27 -14.96
N ALA A 10 23.06 -34.35 -15.75
CA ALA A 10 23.64 -34.23 -17.07
C ALA A 10 22.91 -33.06 -17.73
N ARG A 11 23.65 -32.07 -18.23
CA ARG A 11 23.07 -31.00 -19.05
C ARG A 11 22.04 -31.65 -19.97
N PRO A 12 20.79 -31.19 -19.99
CA PRO A 12 19.74 -31.84 -20.75
C PRO A 12 20.18 -31.91 -22.21
N ARG A 13 20.53 -33.11 -22.68
CA ARG A 13 20.85 -33.41 -24.08
C ARG A 13 19.62 -33.76 -24.90
N ARG A 14 18.41 -33.58 -24.35
CA ARG A 14 17.15 -33.71 -25.09
C ARG A 14 16.46 -32.38 -25.13
N SER A 15 16.14 -31.96 -26.35
CA SER A 15 15.28 -30.79 -26.61
C SER A 15 14.03 -30.91 -25.74
N ALA A 16 13.74 -29.85 -24.99
CA ALA A 16 12.46 -29.70 -24.34
C ALA A 16 11.34 -29.95 -25.37
N ARG A 17 10.26 -30.65 -24.97
CA ARG A 17 9.08 -30.85 -25.83
C ARG A 17 8.42 -29.54 -26.17
N TRP A 18 8.57 -28.57 -25.27
CA TRP A 18 8.04 -27.19 -25.48
C TRP A 18 8.99 -26.43 -26.40
N ALA A 19 8.42 -25.68 -27.35
CA ALA A 19 9.23 -24.83 -28.20
C ALA A 19 9.97 -23.77 -27.38
N ARG A 20 11.19 -23.45 -27.81
CA ARG A 20 12.00 -22.42 -27.10
C ARG A 20 11.27 -21.08 -26.99
N ALA A 21 10.54 -20.68 -28.04
CA ALA A 21 9.73 -19.47 -28.03
C ALA A 21 8.64 -19.50 -26.94
N ASP A 22 8.02 -20.66 -26.68
CA ASP A 22 7.03 -20.80 -25.61
C ASP A 22 7.67 -20.68 -24.22
N VAL A 23 8.84 -21.29 -24.04
CA VAL A 23 9.61 -21.19 -22.77
C VAL A 23 10.00 -19.74 -22.47
N GLU A 24 10.44 -18.99 -23.49
CA GLU A 24 10.78 -17.57 -23.37
C GLU A 24 9.52 -16.72 -23.09
N ALA A 25 8.42 -16.95 -23.79
CA ALA A 25 7.14 -16.26 -23.57
C ALA A 25 6.58 -16.51 -22.16
N LEU A 26 6.79 -17.72 -21.62
CA LEU A 26 6.42 -18.08 -20.25
C LEU A 26 7.43 -17.60 -19.21
N LYS A 27 8.52 -16.91 -19.60
CA LYS A 27 9.59 -16.44 -18.71
C LYS A 27 10.20 -17.55 -17.83
N LEU A 28 10.28 -18.78 -18.35
CA LEU A 28 10.87 -19.91 -17.67
C LEU A 28 12.37 -20.03 -17.99
N SER A 29 13.16 -20.47 -17.00
CA SER A 29 14.52 -20.93 -17.29
C SER A 29 14.49 -22.30 -17.99
N PRO A 30 15.53 -22.65 -18.75
CA PRO A 30 15.64 -23.98 -19.37
C PRO A 30 15.56 -25.13 -18.35
N GLU A 31 16.11 -24.92 -17.15
CA GLU A 31 16.15 -25.91 -16.07
C GLU A 31 14.76 -26.14 -15.48
N VAL A 32 14.00 -25.06 -15.24
CA VAL A 32 12.62 -25.16 -14.74
C VAL A 32 11.70 -25.76 -15.81
N ALA A 33 11.82 -25.33 -17.06
CA ALA A 33 11.04 -25.91 -18.17
C ALA A 33 11.31 -27.42 -18.30
N TRP A 34 12.57 -27.82 -18.29
CA TRP A 34 12.96 -29.25 -18.30
C TRP A 34 12.39 -30.01 -17.11
N TYR A 35 12.45 -29.41 -15.90
CA TYR A 35 11.89 -30.05 -14.71
C TYR A 35 10.39 -30.29 -14.87
N LEU A 36 9.62 -29.28 -15.26
CA LEU A 36 8.18 -29.41 -15.47
C LEU A 36 7.83 -30.49 -16.48
N GLU A 37 8.49 -30.49 -17.64
CA GLU A 37 8.30 -31.51 -18.65
C GLU A 37 8.64 -32.92 -18.14
N SER A 38 9.77 -33.05 -17.44
CA SER A 38 10.24 -34.36 -16.92
C SER A 38 9.31 -34.95 -15.86
N ARG A 39 8.52 -34.10 -15.19
CA ARG A 39 7.52 -34.49 -14.19
C ARG A 39 6.08 -34.51 -14.74
N GLY A 40 5.89 -34.24 -16.04
CA GLY A 40 4.60 -34.31 -16.71
C GLY A 40 3.66 -33.15 -16.40
N TYR A 41 4.18 -32.02 -15.91
CA TYR A 41 3.36 -30.81 -15.75
C TYR A 41 3.01 -30.20 -17.11
N PRO A 42 1.79 -29.68 -17.28
CA PRO A 42 1.46 -28.87 -18.46
C PRO A 42 2.20 -27.52 -18.41
N PRO A 43 2.35 -26.80 -19.54
CA PRO A 43 2.86 -25.43 -19.51
C PRO A 43 1.93 -24.53 -18.68
N PRO A 44 2.48 -23.62 -17.86
CA PRO A 44 1.68 -22.66 -17.12
C PRO A 44 0.98 -21.71 -18.09
N THR A 45 -0.28 -21.40 -17.82
CA THR A 45 -1.12 -20.58 -18.71
C THR A 45 -1.04 -19.07 -18.41
N CYS A 46 -0.43 -18.68 -17.30
CA CYS A 46 -0.34 -17.30 -16.84
C CYS A 46 1.11 -16.99 -16.42
N PRO A 47 1.93 -16.42 -17.32
CA PRO A 47 3.25 -15.94 -16.94
C PRO A 47 3.14 -14.69 -16.04
N PRO A 48 4.06 -14.52 -15.06
CA PRO A 48 4.06 -13.33 -14.22
C PRO A 48 4.37 -12.07 -15.03
N LEU A 49 3.76 -10.94 -14.67
CA LEU A 49 4.07 -9.64 -15.28
C LEU A 49 5.55 -9.29 -15.04
N ILE A 50 6.04 -9.50 -13.82
CA ILE A 50 7.42 -9.28 -13.44
C ILE A 50 7.99 -10.57 -12.86
N LYS A 51 9.21 -10.93 -13.26
CA LYS A 51 10.00 -12.04 -12.73
C LYS A 51 11.47 -11.62 -12.70
N THR A 52 12.11 -11.81 -11.55
CA THR A 52 13.56 -11.62 -11.46
C THR A 52 14.31 -12.77 -12.13
N PRO A 53 15.55 -12.57 -12.55
CA PRO A 53 16.42 -13.67 -13.00
C PRO A 53 16.56 -14.74 -11.91
N GLU A 54 16.66 -15.99 -12.33
CA GLU A 54 17.04 -17.08 -11.43
C GLU A 54 18.56 -17.07 -11.17
N PRO A 55 19.04 -17.64 -10.06
CA PRO A 55 20.44 -17.47 -9.61
C PRO A 55 21.44 -18.34 -10.39
N SER A 56 21.16 -18.73 -11.62
CA SER A 56 22.04 -19.52 -12.49
C SER A 56 23.41 -18.90 -12.76
N VAL A 57 23.52 -17.56 -12.58
CA VAL A 57 24.76 -16.80 -12.76
C VAL A 57 25.76 -16.95 -11.60
N VAL A 58 25.34 -17.50 -10.47
CA VAL A 58 26.21 -17.73 -9.31
C VAL A 58 27.24 -18.82 -9.67
N ARG A 59 28.51 -18.53 -9.39
CA ARG A 59 29.59 -19.49 -9.65
C ARG A 59 29.34 -20.81 -8.91
N GLY A 60 29.23 -21.89 -9.67
CA GLY A 60 28.97 -23.23 -9.11
C GLY A 60 27.49 -23.50 -8.78
N ALA A 61 26.58 -22.61 -9.22
CA ALA A 61 25.14 -22.88 -9.13
C ALA A 61 24.77 -24.15 -9.91
N VAL A 62 23.93 -24.96 -9.30
CA VAL A 62 23.36 -26.19 -9.87
C VAL A 62 21.87 -26.20 -9.58
N PHE A 63 21.07 -26.58 -10.57
CA PHE A 63 19.65 -26.86 -10.35
C PHE A 63 19.50 -28.31 -9.88
N ASP A 64 18.95 -28.49 -8.68
CA ASP A 64 18.75 -29.80 -8.04
C ASP A 64 17.27 -30.19 -8.06
N PRO A 65 16.83 -31.05 -8.99
CA PRO A 65 15.45 -31.47 -9.13
C PRO A 65 14.94 -32.26 -7.91
N ASP A 66 15.81 -32.97 -7.19
CA ASP A 66 15.42 -33.77 -6.02
C ASP A 66 14.97 -32.86 -4.85
N ARG A 67 15.53 -31.65 -4.76
CA ARG A 67 15.05 -30.64 -3.79
C ARG A 67 13.68 -30.13 -4.17
N VAL A 68 13.41 -29.91 -5.45
CA VAL A 68 12.08 -29.52 -5.92
C VAL A 68 11.07 -30.65 -5.67
N ASP A 69 11.43 -31.88 -5.98
CA ASP A 69 10.58 -33.07 -5.71
C ASP A 69 10.25 -33.18 -4.21
N ARG A 70 11.22 -32.88 -3.34
CA ARG A 70 11.05 -32.93 -1.87
C ARG A 70 10.04 -31.88 -1.40
N VAL A 71 10.16 -30.63 -1.86
CA VAL A 71 9.21 -29.58 -1.44
C VAL A 71 7.82 -29.83 -2.00
N VAL A 72 7.69 -30.28 -3.26
CA VAL A 72 6.40 -30.65 -3.86
C VAL A 72 5.77 -31.82 -3.10
N ALA A 73 6.55 -32.86 -2.75
CA ALA A 73 6.07 -33.99 -1.95
C ALA A 73 5.61 -33.55 -0.54
N ALA A 74 6.28 -32.55 0.08
CA ALA A 74 5.86 -32.00 1.35
C ALA A 74 4.52 -31.26 1.22
N PHE A 75 4.34 -30.47 0.17
CA PHE A 75 3.06 -29.81 -0.11
C PHE A 75 1.92 -30.81 -0.34
N ARG A 76 2.17 -31.92 -1.00
CA ARG A 76 1.19 -33.02 -1.21
C ARG A 76 0.79 -33.75 0.08
N ARG A 77 1.45 -33.50 1.20
CA ARG A 77 1.01 -33.99 2.53
C ARG A 77 0.02 -33.07 3.21
N LEU A 78 -0.13 -31.81 2.73
CA LEU A 78 -1.11 -30.86 3.22
C LEU A 78 -2.51 -31.24 2.71
N ARG A 79 -3.51 -30.92 3.51
CA ARG A 79 -4.93 -31.02 3.08
C ARG A 79 -5.60 -29.66 3.19
N HIS A 80 -6.43 -29.37 2.23
CA HIS A 80 -7.29 -28.19 2.28
C HIS A 80 -8.23 -28.29 3.48
N THR A 81 -8.37 -27.18 4.22
CA THR A 81 -9.19 -27.15 5.44
C THR A 81 -10.54 -26.46 5.25
N LYS A 82 -10.74 -25.77 4.13
CA LYS A 82 -11.94 -24.94 3.89
C LYS A 82 -12.45 -25.07 2.45
N GLY A 83 -13.73 -24.75 2.29
CA GLY A 83 -14.38 -24.64 0.99
C GLY A 83 -14.55 -25.99 0.28
N ARG A 84 -14.74 -25.94 -1.05
CA ARG A 84 -15.05 -27.12 -1.87
C ARG A 84 -13.93 -28.17 -1.94
N PHE A 85 -12.72 -27.81 -1.55
CA PHE A 85 -11.57 -28.70 -1.53
C PHE A 85 -11.25 -29.27 -0.14
N ALA A 86 -12.07 -28.95 0.90
CA ALA A 86 -11.83 -29.42 2.26
C ALA A 86 -11.60 -30.92 2.31
N GLY A 87 -10.53 -31.37 2.98
CA GLY A 87 -10.09 -32.76 3.09
C GLY A 87 -9.29 -33.31 1.90
N GLN A 88 -9.29 -32.62 0.75
CA GLN A 88 -8.49 -33.05 -0.41
C GLN A 88 -7.01 -32.71 -0.21
N VAL A 89 -6.16 -33.51 -0.82
CA VAL A 89 -4.70 -33.26 -0.85
C VAL A 89 -4.43 -31.95 -1.59
N PHE A 90 -3.53 -31.16 -1.06
CA PHE A 90 -3.01 -30.00 -1.78
C PHE A 90 -1.96 -30.46 -2.79
N ASP A 91 -2.33 -30.52 -4.05
CA ASP A 91 -1.39 -30.74 -5.15
C ASP A 91 -1.01 -29.38 -5.75
N PRO A 92 0.27 -28.96 -5.68
CA PRO A 92 0.67 -27.66 -6.22
C PRO A 92 0.35 -27.55 -7.71
N ASP A 93 -0.37 -26.48 -8.07
CA ASP A 93 -0.62 -26.14 -9.47
C ASP A 93 0.69 -25.92 -10.23
N CYS A 94 0.66 -26.14 -11.55
CA CYS A 94 1.84 -25.96 -12.39
C CYS A 94 2.50 -24.58 -12.21
N TRP A 95 1.74 -23.50 -12.11
CA TRP A 95 2.27 -22.16 -11.90
C TRP A 95 3.00 -21.99 -10.56
N GLN A 96 2.55 -22.69 -9.50
CA GLN A 96 3.19 -22.67 -8.19
C GLN A 96 4.55 -23.36 -8.23
N VAL A 97 4.62 -24.46 -8.97
CA VAL A 97 5.88 -25.17 -9.20
C VAL A 97 6.80 -24.35 -10.10
N ALA A 98 6.28 -23.84 -11.21
CA ALA A 98 7.05 -23.12 -12.23
C ALA A 98 7.67 -21.79 -11.74
N TYR A 99 6.91 -21.04 -10.95
CA TYR A 99 7.30 -19.67 -10.60
C TYR A 99 7.63 -19.47 -9.12
N TYR A 100 7.50 -20.51 -8.31
CA TYR A 100 7.88 -20.44 -6.90
C TYR A 100 8.71 -21.63 -6.45
N LEU A 101 8.15 -22.85 -6.42
CA LEU A 101 8.82 -23.97 -5.77
C LEU A 101 10.13 -24.35 -6.47
N ALA A 102 10.12 -24.46 -7.79
CA ALA A 102 11.31 -24.84 -8.54
C ALA A 102 12.39 -23.74 -8.54
N PRO A 103 12.08 -22.45 -8.82
CA PRO A 103 13.10 -21.40 -8.78
C PRO A 103 13.70 -21.16 -7.38
N VAL A 104 12.89 -21.23 -6.33
CA VAL A 104 13.36 -20.94 -4.97
C VAL A 104 14.11 -22.11 -4.36
N PHE A 105 13.62 -23.33 -4.49
CA PHE A 105 14.18 -24.49 -3.80
C PHE A 105 15.15 -25.32 -4.65
N GLY A 106 15.09 -25.20 -5.97
CA GLY A 106 15.90 -26.02 -6.88
C GLY A 106 17.34 -25.51 -7.07
N TRP A 107 17.58 -24.20 -6.94
CA TRP A 107 18.93 -23.65 -7.15
C TRP A 107 19.79 -23.71 -5.90
N VAL A 108 20.93 -24.39 -6.01
CA VAL A 108 21.90 -24.60 -4.92
C VAL A 108 23.32 -24.28 -5.36
N ALA A 109 24.16 -23.91 -4.39
CA ALA A 109 25.60 -23.80 -4.58
C ALA A 109 26.32 -24.35 -3.34
N LYS A 110 27.60 -24.68 -3.47
CA LYS A 110 28.41 -25.08 -2.33
C LYS A 110 28.61 -23.88 -1.39
N SER A 111 28.18 -24.04 -0.15
CA SER A 111 28.50 -23.11 0.93
C SER A 111 30.03 -23.10 1.17
N LYS A 112 30.59 -21.92 1.33
CA LYS A 112 32.00 -21.78 1.69
C LYS A 112 32.26 -22.21 3.15
N ASP A 113 31.25 -22.07 4.00
CA ASP A 113 31.39 -22.31 5.44
C ASP A 113 31.29 -23.80 5.79
N THR A 114 30.36 -24.52 5.12
CA THR A 114 30.12 -25.94 5.43
C THR A 114 30.64 -26.90 4.38
N GLY A 115 30.89 -26.42 3.16
CA GLY A 115 31.24 -27.25 2.01
C GLY A 115 30.06 -28.04 1.41
N ASP A 116 28.90 -27.99 2.02
CA ASP A 116 27.66 -28.64 1.57
C ASP A 116 26.90 -27.76 0.56
N TYR A 117 26.01 -28.38 -0.20
CA TYR A 117 25.13 -27.64 -1.10
C TYR A 117 23.97 -27.01 -0.31
N ALA A 118 23.90 -25.68 -0.38
CA ALA A 118 22.86 -24.87 0.25
C ALA A 118 22.01 -24.15 -0.81
N ARG A 119 20.76 -23.82 -0.46
CA ARG A 119 19.88 -22.99 -1.29
C ARG A 119 20.51 -21.62 -1.51
N ILE A 120 20.48 -21.13 -2.75
CA ILE A 120 21.00 -19.79 -3.09
C ILE A 120 19.98 -18.71 -2.73
N VAL A 121 18.70 -18.95 -3.02
CA VAL A 121 17.63 -17.97 -2.75
C VAL A 121 17.34 -17.95 -1.25
N THR A 122 17.58 -16.80 -0.62
CA THR A 122 17.29 -16.55 0.80
C THR A 122 16.13 -15.58 1.00
N THR A 123 15.74 -14.86 -0.05
CA THR A 123 14.60 -13.94 -0.04
C THR A 123 13.71 -14.21 -1.24
N ALA A 124 12.42 -14.47 -0.98
CA ALA A 124 11.42 -14.67 -2.02
C ALA A 124 10.29 -13.64 -1.90
N TRP A 125 9.91 -13.01 -3.02
CA TRP A 125 8.76 -12.11 -3.13
C TRP A 125 7.70 -12.70 -4.05
N ILE A 126 6.49 -12.88 -3.53
CA ILE A 126 5.34 -13.37 -4.30
C ILE A 126 4.18 -12.39 -4.19
N GLU A 127 3.87 -11.73 -5.27
CA GLU A 127 2.74 -10.83 -5.34
C GLU A 127 1.65 -11.40 -6.25
N LEU A 128 0.46 -11.57 -5.67
CA LEU A 128 -0.69 -12.22 -6.30
C LEU A 128 -1.97 -11.44 -6.01
N PRO A 129 -2.89 -11.33 -6.96
CA PRO A 129 -4.24 -10.88 -6.68
C PRO A 129 -4.92 -11.74 -5.61
N ARG A 130 -5.97 -11.22 -5.01
CA ARG A 130 -6.75 -11.96 -3.99
C ARG A 130 -7.32 -13.27 -4.56
N LYS A 131 -7.48 -14.28 -3.70
CA LYS A 131 -8.02 -15.61 -4.03
C LYS A 131 -7.12 -16.51 -4.88
N ASN A 132 -5.82 -16.23 -5.01
CA ASN A 132 -4.85 -17.09 -5.71
C ASN A 132 -4.04 -17.99 -4.75
N GLY A 133 -4.59 -18.39 -3.60
CA GLY A 133 -3.99 -19.41 -2.74
C GLY A 133 -2.79 -18.96 -1.89
N LYS A 134 -2.57 -17.66 -1.68
CA LYS A 134 -1.45 -17.10 -0.89
C LYS A 134 -1.28 -17.79 0.48
N THR A 135 -2.36 -17.89 1.25
CA THR A 135 -2.32 -18.48 2.60
C THR A 135 -1.85 -19.94 2.59
N THR A 136 -2.24 -20.72 1.58
CA THR A 136 -1.81 -22.12 1.46
C THR A 136 -0.34 -22.22 1.10
N LEU A 137 0.17 -21.35 0.19
CA LEU A 137 1.59 -21.27 -0.12
C LEU A 137 2.42 -20.87 1.09
N ALA A 138 2.01 -19.85 1.81
CA ALA A 138 2.64 -19.39 3.05
C ALA A 138 2.69 -20.49 4.11
N SER A 139 1.55 -21.16 4.34
CA SER A 139 1.44 -22.27 5.29
C SER A 139 2.33 -23.45 4.92
N GLY A 140 2.31 -23.87 3.65
CA GLY A 140 3.12 -24.98 3.15
C GLY A 140 4.60 -24.68 3.28
N THR A 141 5.03 -23.47 2.95
CA THR A 141 6.42 -23.04 3.09
C THR A 141 6.85 -23.03 4.55
N GLY A 142 6.07 -22.46 5.46
CA GLY A 142 6.40 -22.43 6.88
C GLY A 142 6.52 -23.84 7.47
N ILE A 143 5.59 -24.75 7.16
CA ILE A 143 5.63 -26.16 7.59
C ILE A 143 6.85 -26.88 6.99
N TYR A 144 7.15 -26.65 5.71
CA TYR A 144 8.32 -27.24 5.04
C TYR A 144 9.63 -26.82 5.70
N LEU A 145 9.83 -25.51 5.91
CA LEU A 145 11.02 -24.96 6.56
C LEU A 145 11.20 -25.50 8.00
N THR A 146 10.08 -25.72 8.71
CA THR A 146 10.11 -26.23 10.09
C THR A 146 10.49 -27.71 10.18
N GLY A 147 10.06 -28.55 9.21
CA GLY A 147 10.19 -30.00 9.40
C GLY A 147 10.87 -30.77 8.28
N ALA A 148 11.07 -30.20 7.09
CA ALA A 148 11.49 -30.94 5.91
C ALA A 148 12.67 -30.33 5.13
N ASP A 149 13.09 -29.11 5.46
CA ASP A 149 14.19 -28.40 4.77
C ASP A 149 15.60 -28.89 5.21
N GLY A 150 15.65 -29.78 6.22
CA GLY A 150 16.89 -30.43 6.66
C GLY A 150 17.67 -29.64 7.72
N GLU A 151 17.05 -28.65 8.35
CA GLU A 151 17.67 -27.81 9.36
C GLU A 151 17.18 -28.20 10.77
N PRO A 152 18.01 -28.83 11.61
CA PRO A 152 17.64 -29.18 12.99
C PRO A 152 17.47 -27.94 13.85
N GLY A 153 16.46 -27.95 14.74
CA GLY A 153 16.20 -26.82 15.62
C GLY A 153 15.81 -25.53 14.88
N ALA A 154 15.22 -25.65 13.69
CA ALA A 154 14.79 -24.52 12.89
C ALA A 154 13.78 -23.66 13.65
N GLN A 155 14.02 -22.35 13.72
CA GLN A 155 13.06 -21.36 14.18
C GLN A 155 12.43 -20.68 12.97
N VAL A 156 11.12 -20.85 12.80
CA VAL A 156 10.36 -20.26 11.69
C VAL A 156 9.30 -19.32 12.29
N VAL A 157 9.15 -18.14 11.73
CA VAL A 157 8.17 -17.16 12.22
C VAL A 157 7.19 -16.76 11.12
N CYS A 158 5.95 -16.45 11.52
CA CYS A 158 4.96 -15.82 10.66
C CYS A 158 4.66 -14.41 11.19
N ALA A 159 5.04 -13.39 10.42
CA ALA A 159 4.88 -12.00 10.79
C ALA A 159 3.53 -11.43 10.36
N ALA A 160 2.90 -10.67 11.26
CA ALA A 160 1.71 -9.88 10.99
C ALA A 160 1.76 -8.54 11.72
N THR A 161 0.94 -7.59 11.33
CA THR A 161 0.99 -6.20 11.81
C THR A 161 0.46 -6.01 13.24
N ASN A 162 -0.31 -6.97 13.76
CA ASN A 162 -0.78 -6.99 15.15
C ASN A 162 -1.07 -8.44 15.60
N LYS A 163 -1.26 -8.62 16.92
CA LYS A 163 -1.49 -9.95 17.54
C LYS A 163 -2.71 -10.68 16.98
N ASP A 164 -3.80 -9.98 16.69
CA ASP A 164 -5.01 -10.60 16.15
C ASP A 164 -4.81 -11.04 14.70
N GLN A 165 -4.14 -10.23 13.89
CA GLN A 165 -3.75 -10.62 12.54
C GLN A 165 -2.74 -11.77 12.53
N ALA A 166 -1.79 -11.80 13.46
CA ALA A 166 -0.88 -12.92 13.63
C ALA A 166 -1.65 -14.22 13.90
N ARG A 167 -2.68 -14.19 14.75
CA ARG A 167 -3.59 -15.33 14.95
C ARG A 167 -4.34 -15.71 13.67
N PHE A 168 -4.92 -14.74 12.96
CA PHE A 168 -5.66 -15.00 11.72
C PHE A 168 -4.78 -15.62 10.62
N ALA A 169 -3.52 -15.22 10.52
CA ALA A 169 -2.56 -15.79 9.59
C ALA A 169 -2.10 -17.19 10.03
N PHE A 170 -1.89 -17.41 11.33
CA PHE A 170 -1.34 -18.64 11.89
C PHE A 170 -2.38 -19.75 12.12
N ASP A 171 -3.63 -19.42 12.47
CA ASP A 171 -4.68 -20.40 12.70
C ASP A 171 -4.98 -21.32 11.50
N PRO A 172 -5.00 -20.84 10.24
CA PRO A 172 -5.06 -21.72 9.08
C PRO A 172 -3.94 -22.75 9.04
N MET A 173 -2.72 -22.39 9.43
CA MET A 173 -1.57 -23.28 9.45
C MET A 173 -1.75 -24.41 10.47
N LYS A 174 -2.23 -24.09 11.68
CA LYS A 174 -2.60 -25.09 12.69
C LYS A 174 -3.72 -26.02 12.21
N GLN A 175 -4.73 -25.46 11.53
CA GLN A 175 -5.83 -26.26 10.96
C GLN A 175 -5.32 -27.22 9.88
N ILE A 176 -4.38 -26.79 9.03
CA ILE A 176 -3.76 -27.65 8.02
C ILE A 176 -3.01 -28.81 8.72
N VAL A 177 -2.21 -28.53 9.74
CA VAL A 177 -1.49 -29.59 10.48
C VAL A 177 -2.48 -30.59 11.11
N ARG A 178 -3.53 -30.09 11.80
CA ARG A 178 -4.56 -30.95 12.42
C ARG A 178 -5.38 -31.74 11.41
N GLY A 179 -5.71 -31.12 10.28
CA GLY A 179 -6.52 -31.71 9.22
C GLY A 179 -5.74 -32.63 8.27
N SER A 180 -4.41 -32.73 8.41
CA SER A 180 -3.53 -33.53 7.56
C SER A 180 -2.97 -34.72 8.35
N PRO A 181 -3.50 -35.95 8.19
CA PRO A 181 -3.12 -37.10 9.03
C PRO A 181 -1.63 -37.41 9.04
N ASP A 182 -0.95 -37.18 7.91
CA ASP A 182 0.50 -37.42 7.82
C ASP A 182 1.29 -36.33 8.59
N LEU A 183 0.85 -35.07 8.57
CA LEU A 183 1.50 -34.01 9.32
C LEU A 183 1.28 -34.14 10.83
N ALA A 184 0.09 -34.53 11.25
CA ALA A 184 -0.25 -34.73 12.66
C ALA A 184 0.64 -35.78 13.36
N LYS A 185 1.23 -36.72 12.61
CA LYS A 185 2.20 -37.65 13.15
C LYS A 185 3.54 -37.01 13.50
N HIS A 186 3.92 -35.94 12.78
CA HIS A 186 5.23 -35.30 12.85
C HIS A 186 5.22 -33.97 13.58
N PHE A 187 4.06 -33.32 13.71
CA PHE A 187 3.93 -31.99 14.30
C PHE A 187 2.89 -31.96 15.40
N ASP A 188 3.19 -31.18 16.45
CA ASP A 188 2.26 -30.84 17.52
C ASP A 188 1.82 -29.37 17.39
N PRO A 189 0.54 -29.12 17.01
CA PRO A 189 0.00 -27.76 16.89
C PRO A 189 -0.54 -27.25 18.24
N PHE A 190 0.32 -26.61 19.01
CA PHE A 190 -0.05 -25.90 20.24
C PHE A 190 -0.85 -24.63 19.98
N GLN A 191 -1.29 -23.95 21.03
CA GLN A 191 -2.06 -22.72 20.91
C GLN A 191 -1.26 -21.59 20.19
N SER A 192 0.01 -21.41 20.57
CA SER A 192 0.88 -20.32 20.11
C SER A 192 1.98 -20.75 19.15
N LYS A 193 2.20 -22.05 18.93
CA LYS A 193 3.27 -22.57 18.09
C LYS A 193 2.95 -23.94 17.52
N ILE A 194 3.64 -24.30 16.45
CA ILE A 194 3.68 -25.65 15.90
C ILE A 194 5.09 -26.19 16.12
N VAL A 195 5.23 -27.39 16.68
CA VAL A 195 6.51 -28.01 16.98
C VAL A 195 6.69 -29.26 16.14
N HIS A 196 7.84 -29.40 15.47
CA HIS A 196 8.24 -30.63 14.80
C HIS A 196 8.87 -31.60 15.81
N LYS A 197 8.24 -32.76 16.02
CA LYS A 197 8.58 -33.72 17.09
C LYS A 197 10.03 -34.23 17.03
N ALA A 198 10.50 -34.53 15.81
CA ALA A 198 11.80 -35.16 15.65
C ALA A 198 13.00 -34.21 15.79
N SER A 199 12.85 -32.94 15.39
CA SER A 199 13.96 -31.97 15.39
C SER A 199 13.84 -30.89 16.46
N GLY A 200 12.70 -30.81 17.16
CA GLY A 200 12.42 -29.72 18.10
C GLY A 200 12.22 -28.35 17.42
N SER A 201 12.19 -28.31 16.08
CA SER A 201 11.98 -27.07 15.32
C SER A 201 10.61 -26.47 15.60
N VAL A 202 10.51 -25.15 15.55
CA VAL A 202 9.33 -24.40 15.96
C VAL A 202 8.86 -23.48 14.86
N PHE A 203 7.54 -23.39 14.68
CA PHE A 203 6.88 -22.39 13.84
C PHE A 203 5.88 -21.61 14.66
N GLU A 204 6.02 -20.28 14.74
CA GLU A 204 5.22 -19.45 15.62
C GLU A 204 4.90 -18.06 15.03
N PRO A 205 3.79 -17.42 15.44
CA PRO A 205 3.44 -16.08 15.02
C PRO A 205 4.22 -15.02 15.80
N VAL A 206 4.60 -13.93 15.12
CA VAL A 206 5.19 -12.72 15.70
C VAL A 206 4.44 -11.48 15.23
N ALA A 207 4.20 -10.53 16.12
CA ALA A 207 3.36 -9.36 15.82
C ALA A 207 4.02 -8.01 16.12
N ASN A 208 5.16 -8.00 16.78
CA ASN A 208 5.89 -6.78 17.10
C ASN A 208 7.39 -7.04 17.10
N VAL A 209 8.16 -5.97 17.12
CA VAL A 209 9.63 -6.02 17.11
C VAL A 209 10.17 -6.80 18.30
N GLY A 210 9.61 -6.60 19.50
CA GLY A 210 10.03 -7.32 20.71
C GLY A 210 9.87 -8.84 20.61
N ASP A 211 8.83 -9.32 19.92
CA ASP A 211 8.60 -10.76 19.70
C ASP A 211 9.59 -11.35 18.66
N ALA A 212 10.06 -10.53 17.73
CA ALA A 212 11.01 -10.93 16.67
C ALA A 212 12.47 -10.70 17.06
N GLN A 213 12.71 -9.90 18.12
CA GLN A 213 14.04 -9.39 18.48
C GLN A 213 14.88 -10.33 19.34
N HIS A 214 16.18 -10.15 19.12
CA HIS A 214 17.32 -10.39 19.97
C HIS A 214 17.59 -11.85 20.36
N GLY A 215 18.54 -12.43 19.64
CA GLY A 215 19.07 -13.76 19.91
C GLY A 215 18.28 -14.91 19.25
N ARG A 216 17.32 -14.62 18.39
CA ARG A 216 16.67 -15.64 17.56
C ARG A 216 17.59 -16.02 16.41
N ASP A 217 17.66 -17.33 16.16
CA ASP A 217 18.38 -17.92 15.07
C ASP A 217 17.38 -18.43 14.03
N LEU A 218 16.86 -17.48 13.23
CA LEU A 218 15.76 -17.75 12.32
C LEU A 218 16.21 -18.52 11.08
N HIS A 219 15.60 -19.68 10.84
CA HIS A 219 15.72 -20.42 9.58
C HIS A 219 14.67 -19.98 8.55
N GLY A 220 13.54 -19.43 9.00
CA GLY A 220 12.49 -18.98 8.10
C GLY A 220 11.66 -17.82 8.63
N GLY A 221 11.27 -16.92 7.73
CA GLY A 221 10.32 -15.84 7.99
C GLY A 221 9.22 -15.83 6.92
N ILE A 222 7.97 -15.85 7.33
CA ILE A 222 6.83 -15.67 6.45
C ILE A 222 6.21 -14.30 6.76
N VAL A 223 6.36 -13.34 5.86
CA VAL A 223 5.78 -12.00 5.99
C VAL A 223 4.57 -11.93 5.05
N ASP A 224 3.39 -12.13 5.64
CA ASP A 224 2.13 -12.08 4.89
C ASP A 224 1.56 -10.66 4.87
N GLU A 225 0.85 -10.34 3.78
CA GLU A 225 0.20 -9.04 3.53
C GLU A 225 1.12 -7.84 3.79
N VAL A 226 2.32 -7.86 3.17
CA VAL A 226 3.37 -6.82 3.33
C VAL A 226 2.83 -5.40 3.17
N HIS A 227 1.82 -5.20 2.30
CA HIS A 227 1.19 -3.91 2.05
C HIS A 227 0.46 -3.31 3.28
N LEU A 228 0.26 -4.07 4.35
CA LEU A 228 -0.34 -3.59 5.61
C LEU A 228 0.70 -3.12 6.63
N HIS A 229 1.98 -3.48 6.46
CA HIS A 229 3.05 -3.04 7.37
C HIS A 229 3.34 -1.55 7.18
N LYS A 230 3.36 -0.81 8.29
CA LYS A 230 3.58 0.64 8.30
C LYS A 230 5.05 1.03 8.45
N SER A 231 5.88 0.17 9.08
CA SER A 231 7.32 0.36 9.26
C SER A 231 8.09 -0.91 8.91
N ASN A 232 9.39 -0.76 8.69
CA ASN A 232 10.32 -1.86 8.40
C ASN A 232 10.80 -2.61 9.65
N ASP A 233 10.58 -2.09 10.86
CA ASP A 233 11.22 -2.56 12.09
C ASP A 233 11.08 -4.08 12.32
N LEU A 234 9.85 -4.62 12.18
CA LEU A 234 9.59 -6.04 12.33
C LEU A 234 10.24 -6.86 11.20
N ILE A 235 10.22 -6.33 9.98
CA ILE A 235 10.81 -6.98 8.80
C ILE A 235 12.34 -7.04 8.94
N GLU A 236 12.98 -5.95 9.35
CA GLU A 236 14.42 -5.86 9.60
C GLU A 236 14.86 -6.80 10.73
N ALA A 237 14.06 -6.89 11.81
CA ALA A 237 14.32 -7.83 12.89
C ALA A 237 14.30 -9.30 12.40
N ILE A 238 13.40 -9.64 11.48
CA ILE A 238 13.35 -10.98 10.87
C ILE A 238 14.52 -11.18 9.90
N GLU A 239 14.84 -10.20 9.06
CA GLU A 239 15.96 -10.28 8.10
C GLU A 239 17.29 -10.46 8.83
N THR A 240 17.55 -9.67 9.86
CA THR A 240 18.79 -9.75 10.64
C THR A 240 18.87 -11.02 11.49
N GLY A 241 17.73 -11.57 11.93
CA GLY A 241 17.66 -12.81 12.70
C GLY A 241 18.09 -14.07 11.94
N THR A 242 18.31 -14.01 10.62
CA THR A 242 18.71 -15.16 9.79
C THR A 242 20.23 -15.33 9.65
N GLY A 243 21.04 -14.44 10.20
CA GLY A 243 22.47 -14.29 9.90
C GLY A 243 23.36 -15.49 10.22
N SER A 244 22.94 -16.41 11.10
CA SER A 244 23.71 -17.60 11.49
C SER A 244 23.34 -18.88 10.70
N ARG A 245 22.27 -18.84 9.90
CA ARG A 245 21.79 -20.02 9.14
C ARG A 245 22.41 -20.10 7.74
N VAL A 246 22.70 -21.32 7.32
CA VAL A 246 23.36 -21.56 6.02
C VAL A 246 22.41 -21.38 4.84
N GLN A 247 21.13 -21.73 4.99
CA GLN A 247 20.12 -21.64 3.93
C GLN A 247 18.78 -21.11 4.43
N PRO A 248 18.74 -19.93 5.09
CA PRO A 248 17.48 -19.37 5.56
C PRO A 248 16.58 -19.01 4.39
N LEU A 249 15.26 -18.83 4.63
CA LEU A 249 14.33 -18.29 3.65
C LEU A 249 13.36 -17.32 4.29
N ILE A 250 13.31 -16.10 3.76
CA ILE A 250 12.26 -15.14 4.05
C ILE A 250 11.32 -15.07 2.85
N LEU A 251 10.05 -15.42 3.07
CA LEU A 251 9.00 -15.31 2.08
C LEU A 251 8.14 -14.09 2.36
N PHE A 252 8.18 -13.11 1.47
CA PHE A 252 7.24 -12.01 1.38
C PHE A 252 6.09 -12.41 0.46
N ILE A 253 4.87 -12.49 0.98
CA ILE A 253 3.70 -12.82 0.17
C ILE A 253 2.61 -11.77 0.36
N THR A 254 2.11 -11.19 -0.74
CA THR A 254 1.26 -10.02 -0.65
C THR A 254 0.32 -9.86 -1.85
N THR A 255 -0.57 -8.89 -1.73
CA THR A 255 -1.38 -8.33 -2.83
C THR A 255 -0.85 -6.94 -3.15
N ALA A 256 -1.12 -6.42 -4.35
CA ALA A 256 -0.76 -5.05 -4.72
C ALA A 256 -1.32 -4.02 -3.71
N ASP A 257 -0.49 -3.05 -3.37
CA ASP A 257 -0.90 -1.93 -2.52
C ASP A 257 -1.64 -0.82 -3.31
N ALA A 258 -2.06 0.21 -2.60
CA ALA A 258 -2.72 1.38 -3.18
C ALA A 258 -1.74 2.44 -3.73
N GLY A 259 -0.50 2.06 -4.05
CA GLY A 259 0.52 2.97 -4.59
C GLY A 259 1.15 3.89 -3.55
N ARG A 260 1.09 3.55 -2.27
CA ARG A 260 1.74 4.29 -1.18
C ARG A 260 3.25 4.28 -1.37
N ARG A 261 3.88 5.45 -1.20
CA ARG A 261 5.33 5.59 -1.25
C ARG A 261 5.94 5.43 0.14
N HIS A 262 7.24 5.11 0.17
CA HIS A 262 8.03 4.98 1.42
C HIS A 262 7.44 3.99 2.43
N THR A 263 6.76 2.96 1.95
CA THR A 263 6.30 1.83 2.76
C THR A 263 7.21 0.63 2.56
N PRO A 264 7.23 -0.32 3.52
CA PRO A 264 7.97 -1.58 3.34
C PRO A 264 7.63 -2.29 2.03
N TYR A 265 6.36 -2.27 1.64
CA TYR A 265 5.92 -2.81 0.36
C TYR A 265 6.55 -2.05 -0.82
N ASP A 266 6.53 -0.72 -0.84
CA ASP A 266 7.05 0.10 -1.94
C ASP A 266 8.56 -0.12 -2.15
N GLU A 267 9.33 -0.16 -1.08
CA GLU A 267 10.78 -0.40 -1.10
C GLU A 267 11.11 -1.79 -1.65
N LYS A 268 10.50 -2.84 -1.09
CA LYS A 268 10.73 -4.22 -1.51
C LYS A 268 10.27 -4.43 -2.95
N ARG A 269 9.09 -3.94 -3.32
CA ARG A 269 8.53 -4.04 -4.67
C ARG A 269 9.40 -3.31 -5.70
N SER A 270 9.89 -2.10 -5.37
CA SER A 270 10.84 -1.35 -6.21
C SER A 270 12.16 -2.11 -6.40
N ARG A 271 12.66 -2.77 -5.34
CA ARG A 271 13.84 -3.64 -5.44
C ARG A 271 13.61 -4.80 -6.42
N ILE A 272 12.46 -5.48 -6.36
CA ILE A 272 12.10 -6.57 -7.29
C ILE A 272 12.04 -6.06 -8.73
N GLU A 273 11.48 -4.88 -8.97
CA GLU A 273 11.46 -4.28 -10.31
C GLU A 273 12.86 -3.95 -10.84
N LYS A 274 13.75 -3.41 -9.99
CA LYS A 274 15.14 -3.12 -10.36
C LYS A 274 15.91 -4.40 -10.69
N LEU A 275 15.72 -5.47 -9.92
CA LEU A 275 16.29 -6.79 -10.18
C LEU A 275 15.79 -7.38 -11.51
N ALA A 276 14.48 -7.32 -11.75
CA ALA A 276 13.87 -7.85 -12.97
C ALA A 276 14.37 -7.13 -14.25
N ARG A 277 14.64 -5.82 -14.16
CA ARG A 277 15.20 -5.02 -15.26
C ARG A 277 16.72 -5.08 -15.36
N GLY A 278 17.41 -5.80 -14.47
CA GLY A 278 18.87 -5.89 -14.44
C GLY A 278 19.58 -4.62 -13.94
N ALA A 279 18.84 -3.63 -13.41
CA ALA A 279 19.41 -2.42 -12.81
C ALA A 279 20.08 -2.69 -11.45
N LEU A 280 19.71 -3.80 -10.82
CA LEU A 280 20.34 -4.31 -9.60
C LEU A 280 20.68 -5.79 -9.81
N LYS A 281 21.78 -6.26 -9.20
CA LYS A 281 22.19 -7.66 -9.21
C LYS A 281 22.22 -8.21 -7.79
N ASP A 282 21.32 -9.14 -7.51
CA ASP A 282 21.28 -9.87 -6.25
C ASP A 282 20.68 -11.27 -6.51
N PRO A 283 21.51 -12.28 -6.66
CA PRO A 283 21.06 -13.64 -6.97
C PRO A 283 20.41 -14.35 -5.78
N THR A 284 20.48 -13.78 -4.57
CA THR A 284 19.85 -14.35 -3.37
C THR A 284 18.39 -13.92 -3.22
N THR A 285 17.97 -12.92 -3.98
CA THR A 285 16.59 -12.42 -4.00
C THR A 285 15.87 -12.87 -5.28
N TYR A 286 14.78 -13.61 -5.11
CA TYR A 286 13.90 -14.01 -6.20
C TYR A 286 12.51 -13.39 -6.04
N GLY A 287 11.89 -12.91 -7.11
CA GLY A 287 10.58 -12.30 -7.05
C GLY A 287 9.72 -12.48 -8.28
N VAL A 288 8.42 -12.70 -8.04
CA VAL A 288 7.38 -12.75 -9.08
C VAL A 288 6.19 -11.89 -8.72
N VAL A 289 5.63 -11.26 -9.75
CA VAL A 289 4.42 -10.44 -9.66
C VAL A 289 3.45 -10.84 -10.73
N PHE A 290 2.28 -11.28 -10.31
CA PHE A 290 1.17 -11.59 -11.20
C PHE A 290 0.18 -10.41 -11.21
N ALA A 291 0.04 -9.80 -12.36
CA ALA A 291 -0.84 -8.65 -12.54
C ALA A 291 -1.24 -8.50 -14.02
N ALA A 292 -2.31 -7.77 -14.26
CA ALA A 292 -2.60 -7.20 -15.57
C ALA A 292 -1.62 -6.06 -15.91
N SER A 293 -1.60 -5.60 -17.12
CA SER A 293 -0.95 -4.34 -17.52
C SER A 293 -1.90 -3.16 -17.34
N ALA A 294 -1.37 -1.95 -17.20
CA ALA A 294 -2.19 -0.75 -17.06
C ALA A 294 -3.08 -0.47 -18.28
N ASP A 295 -2.62 -0.90 -19.46
CA ASP A 295 -3.33 -0.72 -20.74
C ASP A 295 -4.36 -1.82 -21.04
N ASP A 296 -4.45 -2.86 -20.19
CA ASP A 296 -5.42 -3.94 -20.38
C ASP A 296 -6.83 -3.48 -19.97
N ASP A 297 -7.84 -3.81 -20.79
CA ASP A 297 -9.25 -3.60 -20.42
C ASP A 297 -9.61 -4.45 -19.20
N PRO A 298 -9.98 -3.83 -18.05
CA PRO A 298 -10.28 -4.55 -16.82
C PRO A 298 -11.55 -5.42 -16.89
N PHE A 299 -12.39 -5.25 -17.89
CA PHE A 299 -13.70 -5.90 -17.99
C PHE A 299 -13.72 -7.15 -18.88
N VAL A 300 -12.58 -7.50 -19.51
CA VAL A 300 -12.51 -8.67 -20.37
C VAL A 300 -11.87 -9.88 -19.65
N GLU A 301 -12.38 -11.08 -19.94
CA GLU A 301 -11.93 -12.32 -19.32
C GLU A 301 -10.44 -12.61 -19.60
N ALA A 302 -9.91 -12.16 -20.73
CA ALA A 302 -8.49 -12.32 -21.08
C ALA A 302 -7.58 -11.62 -20.06
N THR A 303 -7.94 -10.41 -19.62
CA THR A 303 -7.22 -9.67 -18.57
C THR A 303 -7.28 -10.40 -17.23
N TRP A 304 -8.44 -10.98 -16.89
CA TRP A 304 -8.57 -11.74 -15.64
C TRP A 304 -7.67 -12.98 -15.62
N LYS A 305 -7.59 -13.71 -16.76
CA LYS A 305 -6.69 -14.85 -16.93
C LYS A 305 -5.23 -14.45 -16.86
N LYS A 306 -4.86 -13.31 -17.46
CA LYS A 306 -3.51 -12.76 -17.46
C LYS A 306 -3.01 -12.39 -16.07
N ALA A 307 -3.92 -11.92 -15.19
CA ALA A 307 -3.57 -11.48 -13.83
C ALA A 307 -3.64 -12.59 -12.79
N ASN A 308 -4.40 -13.65 -13.02
CA ASN A 308 -4.73 -14.66 -12.01
C ASN A 308 -4.29 -16.06 -12.45
N PRO A 309 -3.14 -16.55 -11.96
CA PRO A 309 -2.65 -17.88 -12.34
C PRO A 309 -3.56 -19.03 -11.89
N GLY A 310 -4.39 -18.83 -10.86
CA GLY A 310 -5.40 -19.78 -10.40
C GLY A 310 -6.79 -19.60 -11.02
N TYR A 311 -6.93 -18.76 -12.05
CA TYR A 311 -8.23 -18.44 -12.66
C TYR A 311 -9.04 -19.67 -13.06
N GLY A 312 -10.31 -19.65 -12.67
CA GLY A 312 -11.25 -20.77 -12.94
C GLY A 312 -11.33 -21.76 -11.78
N ILE A 313 -10.26 -21.86 -10.98
CA ILE A 313 -10.22 -22.68 -9.76
C ILE A 313 -10.37 -21.76 -8.54
N SER A 314 -9.44 -20.85 -8.33
CA SER A 314 -9.45 -19.82 -7.30
C SER A 314 -8.60 -18.64 -7.79
N PRO A 315 -9.22 -17.52 -8.20
CA PRO A 315 -10.65 -17.18 -8.16
C PRO A 315 -11.49 -17.95 -9.19
N THR A 316 -12.78 -18.17 -8.88
CA THR A 316 -13.73 -18.78 -9.84
C THR A 316 -14.16 -17.76 -10.90
N LYS A 317 -14.54 -18.26 -12.09
CA LYS A 317 -15.07 -17.41 -13.17
C LYS A 317 -16.26 -16.57 -12.72
N ARG A 318 -17.22 -17.18 -11.99
CA ARG A 318 -18.42 -16.51 -11.46
C ARG A 318 -18.05 -15.36 -10.51
N PHE A 319 -17.09 -15.59 -9.63
CA PHE A 319 -16.63 -14.56 -8.70
C PHE A 319 -16.01 -13.37 -9.43
N MET A 320 -15.14 -13.62 -10.41
CA MET A 320 -14.50 -12.55 -11.18
C MET A 320 -15.52 -11.75 -12.02
N ALA A 321 -16.47 -12.43 -12.67
CA ALA A 321 -17.52 -11.77 -13.42
C ALA A 321 -18.41 -10.87 -12.53
N SER A 322 -18.77 -11.35 -11.32
CA SER A 322 -19.54 -10.55 -10.34
C SER A 322 -18.74 -9.34 -9.83
N ALA A 323 -17.45 -9.52 -9.53
CA ALA A 323 -16.59 -8.42 -9.10
C ALA A 323 -16.39 -7.37 -10.21
N ALA A 324 -16.21 -7.81 -11.45
CA ALA A 324 -16.10 -6.91 -12.60
C ALA A 324 -17.41 -6.16 -12.90
N ALA A 325 -18.57 -6.80 -12.73
CA ALA A 325 -19.85 -6.13 -12.89
C ALA A 325 -20.00 -5.00 -11.86
N LYS A 326 -19.70 -5.28 -10.58
CA LYS A 326 -19.74 -4.29 -9.51
C LYS A 326 -18.74 -3.13 -9.75
N ALA A 327 -17.59 -3.42 -10.34
CA ALA A 327 -16.58 -2.41 -10.67
C ALA A 327 -17.04 -1.36 -11.69
N LYS A 328 -18.15 -1.59 -12.40
CA LYS A 328 -18.75 -0.60 -13.30
C LYS A 328 -19.59 0.45 -12.58
N ASP A 329 -19.97 0.21 -11.33
CA ASP A 329 -20.88 1.07 -10.59
C ASP A 329 -20.23 2.40 -10.16
N SER A 330 -18.91 2.39 -9.93
CA SER A 330 -18.18 3.60 -9.55
C SER A 330 -16.67 3.49 -9.79
N PRO A 331 -15.96 4.62 -9.96
CA PRO A 331 -14.49 4.63 -10.03
C PRO A 331 -13.81 3.96 -8.83
N ALA A 332 -14.44 4.04 -7.64
CA ALA A 332 -13.98 3.42 -6.41
C ALA A 332 -13.94 1.90 -6.49
N GLU A 333 -15.03 1.33 -6.94
CA GLU A 333 -15.14 -0.12 -7.11
C GLU A 333 -14.21 -0.61 -8.23
N LEU A 334 -14.09 0.16 -9.31
CA LEU A 334 -13.17 -0.15 -10.41
C LEU A 334 -11.73 -0.26 -9.91
N ALA A 335 -11.29 0.70 -9.17
CA ALA A 335 -9.93 0.72 -8.71
C ALA A 335 -9.67 -0.34 -7.60
N SER A 336 -10.65 -0.61 -6.76
CA SER A 336 -10.60 -1.74 -5.83
C SER A 336 -10.49 -3.07 -6.58
N PHE A 337 -11.26 -3.23 -7.65
CA PHE A 337 -11.21 -4.40 -8.54
C PHE A 337 -9.84 -4.54 -9.21
N GLN A 338 -9.34 -3.47 -9.81
CA GLN A 338 -8.01 -3.44 -10.45
C GLN A 338 -6.91 -3.82 -9.46
N ARG A 339 -6.91 -3.25 -8.26
CA ARG A 339 -5.89 -3.54 -7.25
C ARG A 339 -6.01 -4.95 -6.69
N LEU A 340 -7.19 -5.33 -6.24
CA LEU A 340 -7.38 -6.57 -5.48
C LEU A 340 -7.47 -7.82 -6.37
N HIS A 341 -7.99 -7.68 -7.59
CA HIS A 341 -8.28 -8.80 -8.48
C HIS A 341 -7.47 -8.82 -9.77
N LEU A 342 -6.88 -7.69 -10.17
CA LEU A 342 -5.99 -7.62 -11.32
C LEU A 342 -4.53 -7.33 -10.93
N GLY A 343 -4.22 -7.14 -9.64
CA GLY A 343 -2.86 -6.91 -9.13
C GLY A 343 -2.23 -5.59 -9.59
N LEU A 344 -3.03 -4.67 -10.10
CA LEU A 344 -2.55 -3.37 -10.53
C LEU A 344 -2.23 -2.52 -9.31
N ARG A 345 -1.01 -2.04 -9.21
CA ARG A 345 -0.67 -0.94 -8.32
C ARG A 345 -1.35 0.32 -8.85
N THR A 346 -2.60 0.48 -8.51
CA THR A 346 -3.26 1.73 -8.82
C THR A 346 -2.61 2.78 -7.93
N LYS A 347 -2.16 3.88 -8.51
CA LYS A 347 -1.95 5.11 -7.74
C LYS A 347 -3.34 5.60 -7.32
N GLN A 348 -3.94 4.88 -6.39
CA GLN A 348 -5.19 5.25 -5.79
C GLN A 348 -4.91 5.90 -4.45
N GLN A 349 -4.52 7.10 -4.58
CA GLN A 349 -5.39 8.17 -4.08
C GLN A 349 -6.63 8.18 -4.98
N PHE A 350 -7.78 7.79 -4.45
CA PHE A 350 -9.00 8.34 -4.97
C PHE A 350 -8.81 9.83 -4.86
N ARG A 351 -8.52 10.47 -5.98
CA ARG A 351 -8.71 11.90 -6.06
C ARG A 351 -10.17 12.11 -5.73
N TYR A 352 -10.42 12.59 -4.55
CA TYR A 352 -11.77 12.94 -4.14
C TYR A 352 -12.35 14.00 -5.07
N VAL A 353 -11.45 14.75 -5.70
CA VAL A 353 -11.74 15.79 -6.69
C VAL A 353 -11.02 15.45 -8.00
N ASP A 354 -11.70 15.50 -9.12
CA ASP A 354 -11.08 15.43 -10.44
C ASP A 354 -10.19 16.67 -10.67
N LEU A 355 -8.93 16.45 -11.06
CA LEU A 355 -7.99 17.57 -11.27
C LEU A 355 -8.33 18.39 -12.51
N GLY A 356 -8.99 17.82 -13.51
CA GLY A 356 -9.46 18.58 -14.67
C GLY A 356 -10.54 19.57 -14.26
N ALA A 357 -11.49 19.13 -13.40
CA ALA A 357 -12.50 20.01 -12.81
C ALA A 357 -11.87 21.06 -11.89
N TRP A 358 -10.87 20.67 -11.08
CA TRP A 358 -10.11 21.64 -10.25
C TRP A 358 -9.42 22.69 -11.12
N ASP A 359 -8.64 22.26 -12.10
CA ASP A 359 -7.90 23.14 -13.02
C ASP A 359 -8.84 24.05 -13.83
N GLY A 360 -10.07 23.59 -14.11
CA GLY A 360 -11.14 24.40 -14.72
C GLY A 360 -11.60 25.60 -13.86
N ASN A 361 -11.29 25.59 -12.56
CA ASN A 361 -11.57 26.70 -11.65
C ASN A 361 -10.36 27.64 -11.44
N ALA A 362 -9.25 27.47 -12.17
CA ALA A 362 -7.97 28.18 -11.98
C ALA A 362 -7.99 29.62 -12.56
N SER A 363 -9.00 30.42 -12.24
CA SER A 363 -9.01 31.82 -12.66
C SER A 363 -8.09 32.67 -11.77
N ILE A 364 -7.57 33.75 -12.32
CA ILE A 364 -6.65 34.66 -11.63
C ILE A 364 -7.38 35.32 -10.46
N VAL A 365 -6.79 35.24 -9.26
CA VAL A 365 -7.22 35.99 -8.07
C VAL A 365 -6.31 37.19 -7.91
N ASP A 366 -6.84 38.37 -8.12
CA ASP A 366 -6.12 39.63 -7.92
C ASP A 366 -6.19 40.05 -6.44
N ALA A 367 -5.10 39.87 -5.70
CA ALA A 367 -5.02 40.24 -4.28
C ALA A 367 -5.39 41.70 -4.00
N SER A 368 -5.17 42.62 -4.94
CA SER A 368 -5.53 44.04 -4.76
C SER A 368 -7.04 44.27 -4.68
N ARG A 369 -7.82 43.38 -5.34
CA ARG A 369 -9.30 43.40 -5.33
C ARG A 369 -9.91 42.81 -4.08
N LEU A 370 -9.12 42.10 -3.27
CA LEU A 370 -9.59 41.47 -2.04
C LEU A 370 -9.61 42.45 -0.85
N LYS A 371 -8.91 43.57 -0.95
CA LYS A 371 -8.86 44.59 0.12
C LYS A 371 -10.24 45.11 0.47
N GLY A 372 -10.55 45.11 1.77
CA GLY A 372 -11.84 45.58 2.30
C GLY A 372 -13.02 44.65 1.99
N ARG A 373 -12.80 43.45 1.38
CA ARG A 373 -13.86 42.49 1.17
C ARG A 373 -14.07 41.59 2.38
N GLU A 374 -15.30 41.16 2.57
CA GLU A 374 -15.64 40.15 3.57
C GLU A 374 -14.98 38.82 3.21
N CYS A 375 -14.44 38.16 4.23
CA CYS A 375 -13.87 36.83 4.07
C CYS A 375 -14.04 35.93 5.30
N PHE A 376 -13.91 34.64 5.05
CA PHE A 376 -13.95 33.58 6.06
C PHE A 376 -12.64 32.80 6.01
N GLY A 377 -12.05 32.56 7.19
CA GLY A 377 -10.80 31.82 7.32
C GLY A 377 -11.01 30.37 7.75
N GLY A 378 -10.12 29.50 7.30
CA GLY A 378 -9.94 28.17 7.87
C GLY A 378 -8.47 27.97 8.20
N LEU A 379 -8.16 27.65 9.44
CA LEU A 379 -6.81 27.43 9.95
C LEU A 379 -6.63 25.97 10.33
N ASP A 380 -5.74 25.29 9.62
CA ASP A 380 -5.34 23.92 9.91
C ASP A 380 -3.87 23.88 10.34
N LEU A 381 -3.68 23.61 11.61
CA LEU A 381 -2.37 23.61 12.26
C LEU A 381 -1.76 22.22 12.22
N GLY A 382 -0.63 22.11 11.52
CA GLY A 382 0.17 20.88 11.52
C GLY A 382 0.79 20.57 12.89
N SER A 383 1.27 19.35 13.06
CA SER A 383 2.16 19.01 14.18
C SER A 383 3.48 19.78 14.05
N THR A 384 4.28 19.82 15.11
CA THR A 384 5.48 20.69 15.29
C THR A 384 6.45 20.82 14.12
N SER A 385 6.51 19.84 13.21
CA SER A 385 7.39 19.87 12.02
C SER A 385 6.61 19.75 10.70
N ASP A 386 5.30 20.04 10.73
CA ASP A 386 4.39 19.82 9.62
C ASP A 386 3.98 21.12 8.92
N LEU A 387 3.31 20.99 7.76
CA LEU A 387 2.73 22.17 7.09
C LEU A 387 1.61 22.75 7.94
N THR A 388 1.58 24.07 8.04
CA THR A 388 0.47 24.82 8.61
C THR A 388 -0.18 25.65 7.50
N ALA A 389 -1.49 25.63 7.42
CA ALA A 389 -2.23 26.29 6.36
C ALA A 389 -3.36 27.17 6.90
N LEU A 390 -3.47 28.38 6.35
CA LEU A 390 -4.60 29.28 6.50
C LEU A 390 -5.17 29.56 5.12
N CYS A 391 -6.44 29.28 4.93
CA CYS A 391 -7.13 29.58 3.69
C CYS A 391 -8.20 30.64 3.91
N TRP A 392 -8.13 31.71 3.14
CA TRP A 392 -9.16 32.74 3.09
C TRP A 392 -10.10 32.49 1.92
N VAL A 393 -11.40 32.61 2.16
CA VAL A 393 -12.47 32.47 1.17
C VAL A 393 -13.28 33.78 1.14
N PHE A 394 -13.37 34.40 -0.02
CA PHE A 394 -14.08 35.65 -0.26
C PHE A 394 -15.30 35.38 -1.13
N PRO A 395 -16.52 35.43 -0.58
CA PRO A 395 -17.74 35.24 -1.37
C PRO A 395 -17.96 36.36 -2.41
N GLU A 396 -18.39 35.98 -3.62
CA GLU A 396 -18.81 36.93 -4.67
C GLU A 396 -19.90 36.30 -5.55
N GLY A 397 -21.16 36.71 -5.37
CA GLY A 397 -22.28 36.03 -6.02
C GLY A 397 -22.27 34.53 -5.67
N ASP A 398 -22.30 33.65 -6.62
CA ASP A 398 -22.24 32.20 -6.41
C ASP A 398 -20.81 31.63 -6.35
N ALA A 399 -19.81 32.49 -6.61
CA ALA A 399 -18.41 32.09 -6.63
C ALA A 399 -17.65 32.48 -5.35
N PHE A 400 -16.43 31.97 -5.20
CA PHE A 400 -15.53 32.20 -4.10
C PHE A 400 -14.11 32.46 -4.61
N ASP A 401 -13.49 33.56 -4.24
CA ASP A 401 -12.07 33.76 -4.40
C ASP A 401 -11.33 33.10 -3.23
N VAL A 402 -10.23 32.39 -3.54
CA VAL A 402 -9.48 31.61 -2.56
C VAL A 402 -8.05 32.14 -2.48
N LEU A 403 -7.59 32.43 -1.27
CA LEU A 403 -6.22 32.85 -0.98
C LEU A 403 -5.61 31.93 0.07
N LEU A 404 -4.62 31.13 -0.32
CA LEU A 404 -3.89 30.24 0.59
C LEU A 404 -2.64 30.94 1.15
N ARG A 405 -2.47 30.85 2.46
CA ARG A 405 -1.22 31.08 3.20
C ARG A 405 -0.73 29.75 3.74
N CYS A 406 0.52 29.40 3.50
CA CYS A 406 1.07 28.13 3.96
C CYS A 406 2.48 28.32 4.52
N TRP A 407 2.79 27.65 5.62
CA TRP A 407 4.08 27.72 6.31
C TRP A 407 4.68 26.34 6.54
N SER A 408 6.00 26.29 6.54
CA SER A 408 6.80 25.12 6.88
C SER A 408 8.07 25.54 7.61
N PRO A 409 8.57 24.77 8.59
CA PRO A 409 9.93 24.97 9.09
C PRO A 409 10.95 24.87 7.96
N GLU A 410 11.97 25.72 7.97
CA GLU A 410 13.04 25.75 6.96
C GLU A 410 13.73 24.40 6.83
N ASP A 411 14.03 23.74 7.96
CA ASP A 411 14.69 22.43 8.01
C ASP A 411 13.84 21.31 7.39
N SER A 412 12.53 21.48 7.25
CA SER A 412 11.61 20.50 6.66
C SER A 412 11.57 20.55 5.13
N ILE A 413 12.10 21.60 4.49
CA ILE A 413 12.01 21.79 3.03
C ILE A 413 12.76 20.71 2.26
N ALA A 414 13.95 20.30 2.72
CA ALA A 414 14.73 19.24 2.06
C ALA A 414 13.94 17.91 1.99
N ALA A 415 13.30 17.51 3.09
CA ALA A 415 12.47 16.31 3.13
C ALA A 415 11.20 16.44 2.28
N LEU A 416 10.63 17.65 2.18
CA LEU A 416 9.49 17.92 1.32
C LEU A 416 9.90 17.90 -0.17
N ASP A 417 11.09 18.39 -0.50
CA ASP A 417 11.65 18.32 -1.86
C ASP A 417 11.85 16.90 -2.35
N GLU A 418 12.34 16.00 -1.50
CA GLU A 418 12.48 14.57 -1.85
C GLU A 418 11.12 13.96 -2.24
N ARG A 419 10.05 14.32 -1.54
CA ARG A 419 8.69 13.82 -1.78
C ARG A 419 8.01 14.47 -2.98
N THR A 420 8.33 15.74 -3.26
CA THR A 420 7.68 16.54 -4.30
C THR A 420 8.52 16.70 -5.58
N ALA A 421 9.58 15.90 -5.75
CA ALA A 421 10.52 16.02 -6.87
C ALA A 421 11.08 17.46 -7.03
N ARG A 422 11.46 18.08 -5.93
CA ARG A 422 11.98 19.45 -5.80
C ARG A 422 10.97 20.58 -6.07
N ALA A 423 9.68 20.30 -6.02
CA ALA A 423 8.67 21.33 -6.18
C ALA A 423 8.60 22.26 -4.95
N ALA A 424 8.94 21.78 -3.74
CA ALA A 424 8.84 22.56 -2.51
C ALA A 424 9.76 23.80 -2.52
N SER A 425 11.01 23.65 -2.90
CA SER A 425 11.94 24.78 -3.08
C SER A 425 11.42 25.81 -4.12
N ASN A 426 10.78 25.35 -5.19
CA ASN A 426 10.17 26.23 -6.18
C ASN A 426 8.95 26.98 -5.59
N TRP A 427 8.13 26.33 -4.76
CA TRP A 427 7.01 27.00 -4.09
C TRP A 427 7.49 28.08 -3.12
N VAL A 428 8.61 27.84 -2.41
CA VAL A 428 9.25 28.85 -1.56
C VAL A 428 9.76 30.01 -2.41
N ALA A 429 10.51 29.74 -3.48
CA ALA A 429 11.05 30.77 -4.36
C ALA A 429 9.96 31.63 -5.05
N GLN A 430 8.79 31.06 -5.30
CA GLN A 430 7.64 31.73 -5.92
C GLN A 430 6.68 32.37 -4.89
N GLY A 431 6.94 32.21 -3.59
CA GLY A 431 6.10 32.77 -2.51
C GLY A 431 4.80 32.02 -2.22
N TRP A 432 4.62 30.81 -2.76
CA TRP A 432 3.46 29.94 -2.45
C TRP A 432 3.58 29.24 -1.09
N LEU A 433 4.81 29.07 -0.61
CA LEU A 433 5.14 28.49 0.68
C LEU A 433 6.10 29.41 1.42
N THR A 434 5.75 29.81 2.64
CA THR A 434 6.61 30.63 3.50
C THR A 434 7.38 29.73 4.47
N THR A 435 8.69 29.92 4.58
CA THR A 435 9.49 29.22 5.58
C THR A 435 9.55 29.97 6.89
N THR A 436 9.49 29.24 8.02
CA THR A 436 9.78 29.79 9.35
C THR A 436 11.16 29.28 9.81
N PRO A 437 11.93 30.05 10.58
CA PRO A 437 13.26 29.64 11.03
C PRO A 437 13.25 28.35 11.86
N GLY A 438 14.26 27.50 11.67
CA GLY A 438 14.49 26.31 12.47
C GLY A 438 13.69 25.08 12.04
N ASN A 439 13.50 24.15 12.99
CA ASN A 439 12.93 22.81 12.77
C ASN A 439 11.47 22.66 13.24
N VAL A 440 10.88 23.71 13.80
CA VAL A 440 9.48 23.77 14.26
C VAL A 440 8.79 24.98 13.67
N THR A 441 7.47 24.86 13.45
CA THR A 441 6.69 26.00 12.96
C THR A 441 6.66 27.11 14.00
N ASP A 442 7.12 28.31 13.61
CA ASP A 442 7.07 29.48 14.44
C ASP A 442 5.68 30.15 14.32
N TYR A 443 4.91 30.06 15.39
CA TYR A 443 3.55 30.59 15.42
C TYR A 443 3.47 32.12 15.45
N ASP A 444 4.52 32.84 15.85
CA ASP A 444 4.57 34.28 15.81
C ASP A 444 4.49 34.83 14.39
N PHE A 445 5.10 34.11 13.43
CA PHE A 445 4.98 34.41 11.99
C PHE A 445 3.55 34.29 11.49
N ILE A 446 2.83 33.25 11.95
CA ILE A 446 1.43 33.00 11.58
C ILE A 446 0.54 34.08 12.19
N GLU A 447 0.71 34.40 13.47
CA GLU A 447 -0.02 35.44 14.20
C GLU A 447 0.15 36.81 13.53
N ALA A 448 1.40 37.17 13.20
CA ALA A 448 1.70 38.41 12.50
C ALA A 448 1.07 38.48 11.11
N GLN A 449 0.99 37.35 10.37
CA GLN A 449 0.33 37.35 9.07
C GLN A 449 -1.18 37.47 9.19
N ILE A 450 -1.79 36.77 10.15
CA ILE A 450 -3.24 36.90 10.42
C ILE A 450 -3.57 38.35 10.81
N GLY A 451 -2.71 39.02 11.61
CA GLY A 451 -2.84 40.42 11.92
C GLY A 451 -2.87 41.33 10.68
N ARG A 452 -1.88 41.17 9.79
CA ARG A 452 -1.83 41.89 8.51
C ARG A 452 -3.05 41.64 7.62
N ASP A 453 -3.46 40.38 7.51
CA ASP A 453 -4.62 40.02 6.69
C ASP A 453 -5.92 40.64 7.26
N ARG A 454 -6.06 40.75 8.60
CA ARG A 454 -7.19 41.42 9.25
C ARG A 454 -7.19 42.95 9.06
N ASP A 455 -6.03 43.54 8.90
CA ASP A 455 -5.93 44.96 8.57
C ASP A 455 -6.34 45.22 7.10
N GLU A 456 -6.18 44.24 6.23
CA GLU A 456 -6.51 44.34 4.81
C GLU A 456 -7.92 43.86 4.45
N PHE A 457 -8.48 42.87 5.17
CA PHE A 457 -9.74 42.22 4.85
C PHE A 457 -10.78 42.38 5.97
N LEU A 458 -12.06 42.29 5.63
CA LEU A 458 -13.15 42.24 6.61
C LEU A 458 -13.37 40.78 7.05
N VAL A 459 -12.51 40.29 7.95
CA VAL A 459 -12.55 38.91 8.46
C VAL A 459 -13.76 38.70 9.34
N GLN A 460 -14.72 37.87 8.91
CA GLN A 460 -15.94 37.57 9.64
C GLN A 460 -15.71 36.48 10.69
N GLU A 461 -15.07 35.36 10.28
CA GLU A 461 -14.80 34.22 11.14
C GLU A 461 -13.52 33.48 10.68
N ILE A 462 -12.83 32.83 11.64
CA ILE A 462 -11.70 31.95 11.38
C ILE A 462 -11.99 30.60 12.04
N ALA A 463 -12.34 29.60 11.25
CA ALA A 463 -12.54 28.23 11.72
C ALA A 463 -11.19 27.54 12.05
N TYR A 464 -11.11 26.84 13.17
CA TYR A 464 -9.92 26.10 13.58
C TYR A 464 -10.26 24.82 14.34
N ASP A 465 -9.34 23.83 14.33
CA ASP A 465 -9.48 22.63 15.18
C ASP A 465 -8.81 22.86 16.55
N ARG A 466 -9.57 22.63 17.61
CA ARG A 466 -9.14 22.93 19.00
C ARG A 466 -8.01 22.04 19.54
N TRP A 467 -7.66 20.95 18.85
CA TRP A 467 -6.70 19.98 19.36
C TRP A 467 -5.22 20.40 19.21
N ASN A 468 -4.93 21.38 18.35
CA ASN A 468 -3.57 21.85 18.09
C ASN A 468 -3.44 23.36 18.34
N ALA A 469 -2.38 23.75 19.05
CA ALA A 469 -1.95 25.16 19.28
C ALA A 469 -2.91 26.06 20.07
N GLN A 470 -3.31 25.63 21.26
CA GLN A 470 -4.11 26.44 22.20
C GLN A 470 -3.51 27.84 22.46
N GLN A 471 -2.19 27.98 22.48
CA GLN A 471 -1.51 29.25 22.74
C GLN A 471 -1.73 30.26 21.59
N LEU A 472 -1.51 29.84 20.33
CA LEU A 472 -1.74 30.70 19.16
C LEU A 472 -3.20 31.19 19.12
N VAL A 473 -4.15 30.28 19.35
CA VAL A 473 -5.58 30.63 19.35
C VAL A 473 -5.89 31.61 20.47
N ASN A 474 -5.37 31.42 21.68
CA ASN A 474 -5.57 32.36 22.80
C ASN A 474 -5.01 33.75 22.49
N ASN A 475 -3.83 33.80 21.85
CA ASN A 475 -3.24 35.08 21.42
C ASN A 475 -4.12 35.78 20.38
N LEU A 476 -4.58 35.03 19.35
CA LEU A 476 -5.45 35.57 18.31
C LEU A 476 -6.79 36.09 18.88
N VAL A 477 -7.41 35.33 19.80
CA VAL A 477 -8.63 35.74 20.50
C VAL A 477 -8.38 37.01 21.32
N SER A 478 -7.25 37.06 22.05
CA SER A 478 -6.85 38.24 22.83
C SER A 478 -6.61 39.47 21.94
N ALA A 479 -6.13 39.26 20.72
CA ALA A 479 -5.99 40.28 19.69
C ALA A 479 -7.32 40.61 18.96
N GLY A 480 -8.45 40.05 19.41
CA GLY A 480 -9.79 40.31 18.86
C GLY A 480 -10.06 39.60 17.52
N ALA A 481 -9.35 38.50 17.19
CA ALA A 481 -9.67 37.71 16.02
C ALA A 481 -10.95 36.88 16.24
N PRO A 482 -11.86 36.82 15.26
CA PRO A 482 -13.14 36.11 15.39
C PRO A 482 -12.94 34.56 15.18
N MET A 483 -12.35 33.92 16.17
CA MET A 483 -12.02 32.50 16.14
C MET A 483 -13.24 31.63 16.43
N VAL A 484 -13.51 30.63 15.56
CA VAL A 484 -14.64 29.68 15.69
C VAL A 484 -14.12 28.25 15.69
N THR A 485 -14.49 27.48 16.70
CA THR A 485 -14.09 26.07 16.77
C THR A 485 -14.84 25.22 15.75
N MET A 486 -14.11 24.39 14.99
CA MET A 486 -14.67 23.43 14.05
C MET A 486 -13.90 22.11 14.14
N GLY A 487 -14.55 21.08 14.67
CA GLY A 487 -13.90 19.76 14.80
C GLY A 487 -13.71 19.07 13.44
N GLN A 488 -12.62 18.29 13.28
CA GLN A 488 -12.34 17.53 12.07
C GLN A 488 -12.96 16.11 12.08
N GLY A 489 -14.08 15.91 12.81
CA GLY A 489 -14.87 14.70 12.84
C GLY A 489 -15.91 14.62 11.70
N PHE A 490 -16.53 13.44 11.53
CA PHE A 490 -17.58 13.23 10.51
C PHE A 490 -18.74 14.22 10.64
N ALA A 491 -19.19 14.50 11.87
CA ALA A 491 -20.32 15.41 12.11
C ALA A 491 -20.09 16.83 11.57
N SER A 492 -18.85 17.35 11.72
CA SER A 492 -18.52 18.72 11.32
C SER A 492 -18.02 18.82 9.87
N MET A 493 -17.35 17.78 9.36
CA MET A 493 -16.67 17.84 8.06
C MET A 493 -17.47 17.20 6.92
N SER A 494 -18.50 16.39 7.18
CA SER A 494 -19.15 15.62 6.10
C SER A 494 -19.87 16.51 5.09
N ALA A 495 -20.73 17.41 5.53
CA ALA A 495 -21.43 18.34 4.63
C ALA A 495 -20.43 19.27 3.90
N PRO A 496 -19.49 19.96 4.59
CA PRO A 496 -18.51 20.81 3.92
C PRO A 496 -17.63 20.10 2.91
N THR A 497 -17.23 18.85 3.19
CA THR A 497 -16.41 18.05 2.25
C THR A 497 -17.19 17.73 0.97
N LYS A 498 -18.48 17.39 1.09
CA LYS A 498 -19.36 17.15 -0.06
C LYS A 498 -19.62 18.44 -0.85
N ASP A 499 -19.84 19.55 -0.15
CA ASP A 499 -20.04 20.86 -0.78
C ASP A 499 -18.79 21.33 -1.54
N PHE A 500 -17.60 21.17 -0.98
CA PHE A 500 -16.35 21.43 -1.68
C PHE A 500 -16.28 20.65 -2.99
N GLN A 501 -16.55 19.33 -2.98
CA GLN A 501 -16.57 18.50 -4.20
C GLN A 501 -17.61 19.00 -5.19
N ARG A 502 -18.83 19.28 -4.73
CA ARG A 502 -19.92 19.78 -5.57
C ARG A 502 -19.55 21.10 -6.23
N LEU A 503 -19.01 22.07 -5.49
CA LEU A 503 -18.63 23.38 -6.00
C LEU A 503 -17.51 23.27 -7.06
N VAL A 504 -16.50 22.42 -6.83
CA VAL A 504 -15.45 22.19 -7.83
C VAL A 504 -16.01 21.55 -9.11
N LEU A 505 -16.91 20.57 -8.98
CA LEU A 505 -17.52 19.90 -10.14
C LEU A 505 -18.52 20.79 -10.91
N THR A 506 -19.13 21.77 -10.23
CA THR A 506 -20.06 22.72 -10.87
C THR A 506 -19.32 23.79 -11.64
N GLY A 507 -18.10 24.16 -11.23
CA GLY A 507 -17.28 25.17 -11.89
C GLY A 507 -16.72 24.69 -13.24
N SER A 508 -16.52 25.65 -14.14
CA SER A 508 -15.89 25.44 -15.45
C SER A 508 -14.94 26.60 -15.77
N PRO A 509 -14.09 26.48 -16.80
CA PRO A 509 -13.23 27.59 -17.23
C PRO A 509 -13.98 28.88 -17.58
N GLU A 510 -15.21 28.74 -18.08
CA GLU A 510 -16.08 29.89 -18.43
C GLU A 510 -16.80 30.46 -17.21
N HIS A 511 -17.08 29.62 -16.21
CA HIS A 511 -17.80 29.96 -14.99
C HIS A 511 -17.14 29.33 -13.76
N PRO A 512 -15.95 29.80 -13.34
CA PRO A 512 -15.24 29.24 -12.20
C PRO A 512 -15.96 29.60 -10.89
N ILE A 513 -16.27 28.56 -10.10
CA ILE A 513 -16.95 28.71 -8.80
C ILE A 513 -15.94 28.87 -7.66
N ILE A 514 -14.87 28.05 -7.63
CA ILE A 514 -13.78 28.15 -6.65
C ILE A 514 -12.55 28.71 -7.36
N ARG A 515 -12.44 30.04 -7.40
CA ARG A 515 -11.33 30.73 -8.07
C ARG A 515 -10.08 30.69 -7.18
N HIS A 516 -9.15 29.79 -7.48
CA HIS A 516 -7.99 29.52 -6.61
C HIS A 516 -6.65 30.04 -7.17
N GLY A 517 -6.68 30.88 -8.20
CA GLY A 517 -5.49 31.54 -8.73
C GLY A 517 -4.44 30.62 -9.36
N GLY A 518 -4.77 29.37 -9.65
CA GLY A 518 -3.80 28.39 -10.16
C GLY A 518 -2.69 28.03 -9.16
N ASN A 519 -2.90 28.20 -7.84
CA ASN A 519 -1.91 27.93 -6.80
C ASN A 519 -1.38 26.49 -6.87
N PRO A 520 -0.08 26.28 -7.20
CA PRO A 520 0.47 24.94 -7.43
C PRO A 520 0.61 24.10 -6.16
N LEU A 521 0.80 24.73 -5.00
CA LEU A 521 0.85 24.06 -3.71
C LEU A 521 -0.53 23.54 -3.33
N LEU A 522 -1.58 24.36 -3.47
CA LEU A 522 -2.96 23.94 -3.21
C LEU A 522 -3.39 22.85 -4.19
N ARG A 523 -3.03 22.95 -5.47
CA ARG A 523 -3.27 21.91 -6.47
C ARG A 523 -2.63 20.58 -6.10
N TRP A 524 -1.39 20.62 -5.60
CA TRP A 524 -0.71 19.41 -5.11
C TRP A 524 -1.43 18.82 -3.89
N MET A 525 -1.92 19.66 -2.96
CA MET A 525 -2.70 19.17 -1.82
C MET A 525 -4.06 18.59 -2.22
N VAL A 526 -4.72 19.15 -3.24
CA VAL A 526 -5.96 18.59 -3.82
C VAL A 526 -5.69 17.24 -4.48
N ASP A 527 -4.56 17.09 -5.19
CA ASP A 527 -4.13 15.80 -5.78
C ASP A 527 -3.90 14.73 -4.70
N ASN A 528 -3.51 15.14 -3.49
CA ASN A 528 -3.27 14.26 -2.35
C ASN A 528 -4.52 14.00 -1.49
N LEU A 529 -5.63 14.71 -1.73
CA LEU A 529 -6.82 14.62 -0.89
C LEU A 529 -7.45 13.23 -0.95
N ALA A 530 -7.37 12.50 0.15
CA ALA A 530 -8.13 11.29 0.41
C ALA A 530 -9.27 11.58 1.38
N VAL A 531 -10.35 10.82 1.28
CA VAL A 531 -11.47 10.87 2.24
C VAL A 531 -11.75 9.49 2.82
N VAL A 532 -12.21 9.47 4.05
CA VAL A 532 -12.77 8.27 4.69
C VAL A 532 -14.28 8.40 4.78
N MET A 533 -14.99 7.30 4.56
CA MET A 533 -16.45 7.23 4.65
C MET A 533 -16.85 6.29 5.79
N ASP A 534 -17.82 6.70 6.59
CA ASP A 534 -18.43 5.85 7.60
C ASP A 534 -19.56 4.98 7.00
N PRO A 535 -20.10 3.97 7.72
CA PRO A 535 -21.19 3.14 7.23
C PRO A 535 -22.50 3.89 6.90
N ALA A 536 -22.68 5.11 7.43
CA ALA A 536 -23.83 5.97 7.15
C ALA A 536 -23.64 6.86 5.91
N GLY A 537 -22.47 6.76 5.23
CA GLY A 537 -22.16 7.55 4.05
C GLY A 537 -21.67 8.98 4.35
N ASN A 538 -21.28 9.27 5.60
CA ASN A 538 -20.59 10.52 5.93
C ASN A 538 -19.14 10.44 5.49
N VAL A 539 -18.62 11.54 4.94
CA VAL A 539 -17.23 11.64 4.45
C VAL A 539 -16.47 12.72 5.20
N LYS A 540 -15.17 12.53 5.35
CA LYS A 540 -14.26 13.57 5.85
C LYS A 540 -12.88 13.40 5.24
N PRO A 541 -12.05 14.46 5.15
CA PRO A 541 -10.64 14.33 4.79
C PRO A 541 -9.91 13.34 5.69
N ASP A 542 -9.08 12.49 5.07
CA ASP A 542 -8.32 11.44 5.76
C ASP A 542 -6.82 11.72 5.64
N LYS A 543 -6.28 12.48 6.60
CA LYS A 543 -4.84 12.80 6.66
C LYS A 543 -3.96 11.55 6.81
N ALA A 544 -4.47 10.48 7.43
CA ALA A 544 -3.70 9.26 7.67
C ALA A 544 -3.51 8.42 6.41
N ASN A 545 -4.43 8.50 5.45
CA ASN A 545 -4.40 7.76 4.19
C ASN A 545 -4.28 8.68 2.96
N ALA A 546 -4.09 9.99 3.17
CA ALA A 546 -3.73 10.93 2.11
C ALA A 546 -2.39 10.54 1.46
N GLY A 547 -2.19 10.93 0.20
CA GLY A 547 -0.94 10.65 -0.50
C GLY A 547 0.26 11.37 0.07
N ASP A 548 0.03 12.56 0.55
CA ASP A 548 0.95 13.44 1.26
C ASP A 548 0.13 14.50 2.02
N LYS A 549 0.67 15.67 2.28
CA LYS A 549 0.02 16.73 3.03
C LYS A 549 -1.22 17.29 2.32
N ILE A 550 -2.28 17.54 3.09
CA ILE A 550 -3.58 18.09 2.61
C ILE A 550 -4.08 19.26 3.44
N ASP A 551 -3.22 19.85 4.28
CA ASP A 551 -3.59 20.87 5.27
C ASP A 551 -4.25 22.10 4.63
N GLY A 552 -3.77 22.55 3.47
CA GLY A 552 -4.40 23.66 2.73
C GLY A 552 -5.81 23.36 2.21
N VAL A 553 -6.08 22.10 1.82
CA VAL A 553 -7.43 21.70 1.39
C VAL A 553 -8.36 21.56 2.59
N VAL A 554 -7.88 21.04 3.72
CA VAL A 554 -8.65 20.98 4.96
C VAL A 554 -9.03 22.40 5.41
N ALA A 555 -8.05 23.32 5.40
CA ALA A 555 -8.28 24.74 5.70
C ALA A 555 -9.30 25.37 4.73
N LEU A 556 -9.22 25.08 3.43
CA LEU A 556 -10.19 25.55 2.43
C LEU A 556 -11.61 25.02 2.72
N ILE A 557 -11.76 23.74 3.02
CA ILE A 557 -13.06 23.12 3.35
C ILE A 557 -13.66 23.80 4.59
N MET A 558 -12.84 24.08 5.61
CA MET A 558 -13.30 24.76 6.83
C MET A 558 -13.74 26.21 6.55
N ALA A 559 -12.98 26.95 5.73
CA ALA A 559 -13.34 28.32 5.34
C ALA A 559 -14.64 28.36 4.51
N LEU A 560 -14.78 27.45 3.54
CA LEU A 560 -16.00 27.30 2.73
C LEU A 560 -17.22 26.98 3.60
N ALA A 561 -17.07 26.11 4.62
CA ALA A 561 -18.16 25.81 5.55
C ALA A 561 -18.70 27.06 6.23
N ARG A 562 -17.82 27.97 6.68
CA ARG A 562 -18.23 29.20 7.32
C ARG A 562 -18.89 30.17 6.34
N ALA A 563 -18.31 30.32 5.15
CA ALA A 563 -18.84 31.16 4.09
C ALA A 563 -20.24 30.70 3.63
N LEU A 564 -20.46 29.39 3.49
CA LEU A 564 -21.77 28.84 3.12
C LEU A 564 -22.80 29.01 4.25
N SER A 565 -22.43 28.75 5.51
CA SER A 565 -23.32 28.93 6.65
C SER A 565 -23.76 30.37 6.81
N ALA A 566 -22.88 31.36 6.56
CA ALA A 566 -23.24 32.78 6.62
C ALA A 566 -24.25 33.15 5.51
N ARG A 567 -24.11 32.58 4.30
CA ARG A 567 -25.11 32.79 3.22
C ARG A 567 -26.49 32.24 3.56
N GLU A 568 -26.54 31.03 4.14
CA GLU A 568 -27.81 30.42 4.58
C GLU A 568 -28.51 31.31 5.64
N ALA A 569 -27.74 31.83 6.59
CA ALA A 569 -28.28 32.72 7.64
C ALA A 569 -28.91 34.02 7.08
N VAL A 570 -28.28 34.61 6.04
CA VAL A 570 -28.83 35.82 5.37
C VAL A 570 -30.09 35.45 4.57
N GLY A 571 -30.14 34.28 3.93
CA GLY A 571 -31.31 33.81 3.17
C GLY A 571 -32.55 33.56 4.02
N VAL A 572 -32.39 33.08 5.25
CA VAL A 572 -33.49 32.85 6.19
C VAL A 572 -34.06 34.15 6.74
N SER A 573 -33.21 35.17 6.95
CA SER A 573 -33.64 36.48 7.43
C SER A 573 -34.52 37.24 6.46
N ALA A 574 -34.42 37.01 5.15
CA ALA A 574 -35.28 37.65 4.13
C ALA A 574 -36.71 37.13 4.14
N TYR A 575 -36.96 35.92 4.71
CA TYR A 575 -38.33 35.36 4.83
C TYR A 575 -39.02 35.74 6.15
N GLU A 576 -38.30 36.21 7.16
CA GLU A 576 -38.90 36.65 8.43
C GLU A 576 -39.37 38.09 8.42
N ASP A 577 -38.93 38.95 7.48
CA ASP A 577 -39.32 40.36 7.39
C ASP A 577 -40.59 40.62 6.55
N GLU A 578 -41.10 39.65 5.79
CA GLU A 578 -42.44 39.76 5.18
C GLU A 578 -43.49 39.21 6.15
N GLY A 579 -43.90 40.07 7.07
CA GLY A 579 -45.01 39.81 7.96
C GLY A 579 -46.26 39.32 7.22
N LEU A 580 -46.87 38.22 7.73
CA LEU A 580 -48.14 37.69 7.33
C LEU A 580 -49.16 38.82 7.08
N MET A 581 -49.44 39.15 5.83
CA MET A 581 -50.68 39.82 5.46
C MET A 581 -51.81 38.79 5.48
N ILE A 582 -52.56 38.80 6.55
CA ILE A 582 -53.87 38.09 6.63
C ILE A 582 -54.86 38.97 5.86
N VAL A 583 -55.41 38.45 4.76
CA VAL A 583 -56.62 38.96 4.09
C VAL A 583 -57.79 38.08 4.45
#